data_16e42ab8ccc9ec6c61a382424f62b1d7
#
_entry.id   16e42ab8ccc9ec6c61a382424f62b1d7
#
_cell.length_a   1.000
_cell.length_b   1.000
_cell.length_c   1.000
_cell.angle_alpha   90.00
_cell.angle_beta   90.00
_cell.angle_gamma   90.00
#
_symmetry.space_group_name_H-M   'P 1'
#
loop_
_entity.id
_entity.type
_entity.pdbx_description
1 polymer ?
#
loop_
_entity_poly.entity_id
_entity_poly.type
_entity_poly.pdbx_seq_one_letter_code
_entity_poly.pdbx_strand_id
1 'polypeptide(L)'
;MAKYNFEDSRYAKFFASPENNRFLQSFLDNSALFYTNYGWYKTQGRKAATETPSQADGTAVFSAKARKLQAPHLMDLRAPLGDSNQTDSSTEKFYTGSIPDFIAEGIVETAAERNYKVQMFEQFGNDADIVATYVGKLQDKFNAVDATMNFMTAQLMSTAKIDYTGIGRGIQLPLHEAKVPTENFLKAGTKAWSDPACELLTQMRVLEDKVRHQMGDYAGSMVWQMTRNDFYNIFLKNKEVREFVSNYRKLNFLASTQEIPVVASEWNKAVVDLEGVSPIELVVEQESNKTHSKEEVVKGWKDGTAVLRPAGDAVEFAHKAILDEQMIKLFGADAITTVFARGNDGLSLVVNSTMDNGRFKEWHTDVMLSACPVLIEFPNHYIIDIKTAD
;
A
#
# COMPACT_ATOMS: atom_id res chain seq x y z
N MET A 1 -50.69 9.33 -22.43
CA MET A 1 -49.49 9.16 -21.62
C MET A 1 -48.42 10.08 -22.18
N ALA A 2 -48.00 11.09 -21.44
CA ALA A 2 -46.90 11.94 -21.85
C ALA A 2 -45.64 11.05 -21.98
N LYS A 3 -44.94 11.14 -23.11
CA LYS A 3 -43.65 10.46 -23.27
C LYS A 3 -42.69 11.12 -22.29
N TYR A 4 -42.34 10.38 -21.25
CA TYR A 4 -41.31 10.82 -20.31
C TYR A 4 -40.00 10.86 -21.06
N ASN A 5 -39.41 12.04 -21.17
CA ASN A 5 -38.09 12.20 -21.79
C ASN A 5 -37.05 12.10 -20.68
N PHE A 6 -36.13 11.13 -20.78
CA PHE A 6 -35.09 10.89 -19.78
C PHE A 6 -34.20 12.14 -19.55
N GLU A 7 -33.94 12.90 -20.62
CA GLU A 7 -33.11 14.13 -20.56
C GLU A 7 -33.74 15.21 -19.66
N ASP A 8 -35.07 15.20 -19.51
CA ASP A 8 -35.81 16.12 -18.65
C ASP A 8 -35.85 15.65 -17.19
N SER A 9 -35.44 14.41 -16.92
CA SER A 9 -35.45 13.86 -15.56
C SER A 9 -34.47 14.60 -14.64
N ARG A 10 -34.85 14.69 -13.39
CA ARG A 10 -34.00 15.25 -12.33
C ARG A 10 -32.63 14.52 -12.23
N TYR A 11 -32.68 13.21 -12.42
CA TYR A 11 -31.48 12.36 -12.42
C TYR A 11 -30.54 12.70 -13.58
N ALA A 12 -31.02 12.83 -14.80
CA ALA A 12 -30.20 13.22 -15.95
C ALA A 12 -29.62 14.63 -15.81
N LYS A 13 -30.46 15.59 -15.35
CA LYS A 13 -30.03 16.96 -15.07
C LYS A 13 -28.95 17.01 -13.98
N PHE A 14 -29.05 16.14 -12.96
CA PHE A 14 -28.04 16.05 -11.92
C PHE A 14 -26.68 15.68 -12.51
N PHE A 15 -26.57 14.62 -13.33
CA PHE A 15 -25.31 14.19 -13.92
C PHE A 15 -24.84 15.07 -15.09
N ALA A 16 -25.73 15.76 -15.77
CA ALA A 16 -25.36 16.70 -16.84
C ALA A 16 -24.90 18.08 -16.31
N SER A 17 -25.11 18.38 -15.04
CA SER A 17 -24.77 19.67 -14.45
C SER A 17 -23.24 19.82 -14.28
N PRO A 18 -22.64 20.93 -14.76
CA PRO A 18 -21.23 21.23 -14.49
C PRO A 18 -20.88 21.33 -13.00
N GLU A 19 -21.87 21.67 -12.15
CA GLU A 19 -21.68 21.76 -10.70
C GLU A 19 -21.50 20.37 -10.08
N ASN A 20 -22.17 19.36 -10.63
CA ASN A 20 -22.05 17.98 -10.16
C ASN A 20 -20.78 17.30 -10.66
N ASN A 21 -20.26 17.69 -11.82
CA ASN A 21 -18.92 17.32 -12.26
C ASN A 21 -17.86 17.91 -11.31
N ARG A 22 -18.04 19.13 -10.81
CA ARG A 22 -17.21 19.71 -9.76
C ARG A 22 -17.37 18.96 -8.43
N PHE A 23 -18.56 18.48 -8.12
CA PHE A 23 -18.81 17.66 -6.95
C PHE A 23 -18.07 16.32 -7.04
N LEU A 24 -18.12 15.61 -8.16
CA LEU A 24 -17.34 14.39 -8.38
C LEU A 24 -15.84 14.64 -8.32
N GLN A 25 -15.36 15.74 -8.86
CA GLN A 25 -13.96 16.15 -8.75
C GLN A 25 -13.59 16.46 -7.30
N SER A 26 -14.39 17.24 -6.59
CA SER A 26 -14.20 17.52 -5.17
C SER A 26 -14.24 16.26 -4.30
N PHE A 27 -15.06 15.29 -4.68
CA PHE A 27 -15.12 13.99 -4.04
C PHE A 27 -13.81 13.22 -4.19
N LEU A 28 -13.22 13.21 -5.37
CA LEU A 28 -11.91 12.62 -5.64
C LEU A 28 -10.77 13.39 -4.97
N ASP A 29 -10.82 14.71 -4.99
CA ASP A 29 -9.83 15.59 -4.36
C ASP A 29 -9.81 15.45 -2.83
N ASN A 30 -10.97 15.18 -2.23
CA ASN A 30 -11.14 14.88 -0.80
C ASN A 30 -10.98 13.40 -0.48
N SER A 31 -10.35 12.63 -1.35
CA SER A 31 -10.17 11.18 -1.21
C SER A 31 -9.58 10.74 0.14
N ALA A 32 -8.88 11.64 0.84
CA ALA A 32 -8.43 11.39 2.21
C ALA A 32 -9.56 11.04 3.19
N LEU A 33 -10.78 11.50 2.95
CA LEU A 33 -11.95 11.17 3.77
C LEU A 33 -12.47 9.75 3.52
N PHE A 34 -12.26 9.21 2.31
CA PHE A 34 -12.74 7.90 1.90
C PHE A 34 -11.74 6.78 2.20
N TYR A 35 -10.49 7.13 2.41
CA TYR A 35 -9.39 6.20 2.69
C TYR A 35 -9.18 5.91 4.18
N THR A 36 -10.12 6.24 5.05
CA THR A 36 -9.90 6.16 6.51
C THR A 36 -9.84 4.74 7.06
N ASN A 37 -10.48 3.76 6.41
CA ASN A 37 -10.60 2.42 6.95
C ASN A 37 -9.44 1.49 6.58
N TYR A 38 -8.73 1.74 5.48
CA TYR A 38 -7.73 0.82 4.90
C TYR A 38 -6.40 1.49 4.60
N GLY A 39 -6.14 2.62 5.23
CA GLY A 39 -5.02 3.49 4.92
C GLY A 39 -3.66 3.11 5.50
N TRP A 40 -3.43 1.87 5.97
CA TRP A 40 -2.14 1.48 6.54
C TRP A 40 -0.97 1.75 5.60
N TYR A 41 -1.10 1.44 4.31
CA TYR A 41 -0.05 1.70 3.33
C TYR A 41 0.42 3.16 3.31
N LYS A 42 -0.46 4.11 3.60
CA LYS A 42 -0.15 5.55 3.66
C LYS A 42 0.81 5.90 4.80
N THR A 43 0.80 5.11 5.87
CA THR A 43 1.72 5.28 7.00
C THR A 43 3.12 4.74 6.70
N GLN A 44 3.27 3.95 5.64
CA GLN A 44 4.52 3.31 5.27
C GLN A 44 5.36 4.14 4.29
N GLY A 45 4.80 5.17 3.72
CA GLY A 45 5.52 5.93 2.74
C GLY A 45 4.83 7.19 2.27
N ARG A 46 5.42 7.79 1.25
CA ARG A 46 5.02 9.06 0.68
C ARG A 46 4.60 8.92 -0.77
N LYS A 47 3.81 9.86 -1.21
CA LYS A 47 3.47 10.02 -2.61
C LYS A 47 4.68 10.48 -3.42
N ALA A 48 4.87 9.94 -4.63
CA ALA A 48 5.83 10.46 -5.59
C ALA A 48 5.53 11.93 -5.90
N ALA A 49 6.57 12.76 -5.88
CA ALA A 49 6.43 14.20 -6.11
C ALA A 49 5.97 14.53 -7.54
N THR A 50 6.27 13.64 -8.49
CA THR A 50 5.96 13.82 -9.91
C THR A 50 5.32 12.57 -10.48
N GLU A 51 4.39 12.80 -11.40
CA GLU A 51 3.80 11.75 -12.20
C GLU A 51 4.84 11.12 -13.14
N THR A 52 4.88 9.79 -13.19
CA THR A 52 5.77 9.08 -14.12
C THR A 52 5.22 9.23 -15.55
N PRO A 53 6.02 9.74 -16.50
CA PRO A 53 5.56 9.92 -17.86
C PRO A 53 5.27 8.57 -18.52
N SER A 54 4.12 8.48 -19.20
CA SER A 54 3.75 7.29 -19.98
C SER A 54 4.44 7.30 -21.34
N GLN A 55 4.82 6.12 -21.82
CA GLN A 55 5.31 5.89 -23.16
C GLN A 55 4.15 5.89 -24.17
N ALA A 56 4.46 5.85 -25.46
CA ALA A 56 3.45 5.87 -26.52
C ALA A 56 2.48 4.68 -26.48
N ASP A 57 2.89 3.58 -25.89
CA ASP A 57 2.06 2.36 -25.70
C ASP A 57 1.24 2.40 -24.38
N GLY A 58 1.28 3.52 -23.65
CA GLY A 58 0.59 3.67 -22.36
C GLY A 58 1.31 3.06 -21.17
N THR A 59 2.46 2.41 -21.38
CA THR A 59 3.28 1.91 -20.27
C THR A 59 4.04 3.04 -19.60
N ALA A 60 4.29 2.92 -18.30
CA ALA A 60 5.15 3.82 -17.57
C ALA A 60 6.12 3.03 -16.71
N VAL A 61 7.38 3.44 -16.73
CA VAL A 61 8.45 2.76 -16.00
C VAL A 61 8.98 3.71 -14.93
N PHE A 62 8.85 3.32 -13.68
CA PHE A 62 9.49 4.02 -12.57
C PHE A 62 10.94 3.59 -12.42
N SER A 63 11.75 4.46 -11.82
CA SER A 63 13.12 4.16 -11.42
C SER A 63 13.30 4.52 -9.96
N ALA A 64 13.68 3.54 -9.15
CA ALA A 64 14.04 3.73 -7.74
C ALA A 64 15.55 3.77 -7.60
N LYS A 65 16.03 4.74 -6.83
CA LYS A 65 17.44 4.91 -6.47
C LYS A 65 17.56 4.96 -4.96
N ALA A 66 18.42 4.13 -4.41
CA ALA A 66 18.69 4.14 -2.98
C ALA A 66 20.19 3.97 -2.70
N ARG A 67 20.61 4.48 -1.57
CA ARG A 67 21.99 4.33 -1.10
C ARG A 67 22.07 3.19 -0.07
N LYS A 68 22.92 2.21 -0.33
CA LYS A 68 23.25 1.22 0.70
C LYS A 68 24.07 1.92 1.80
N LEU A 69 23.58 1.88 3.01
CA LEU A 69 24.32 2.34 4.18
C LEU A 69 25.45 1.34 4.46
N GLN A 70 26.65 1.83 4.61
CA GLN A 70 27.85 1.03 4.87
C GLN A 70 28.70 1.70 5.92
N ALA A 71 29.37 0.91 6.75
CA ALA A 71 30.39 1.41 7.63
C ALA A 71 31.49 2.12 6.80
N PRO A 72 31.99 3.26 7.26
CA PRO A 72 33.02 3.99 6.54
C PRO A 72 34.31 3.13 6.46
N HIS A 73 34.98 3.18 5.30
CA HIS A 73 36.27 2.56 5.15
C HIS A 73 37.31 3.33 5.94
N LEU A 74 38.26 2.60 6.54
CA LEU A 74 39.43 3.22 7.12
C LEU A 74 40.25 3.88 6.01
N MET A 75 40.86 5.01 6.33
CA MET A 75 41.79 5.67 5.41
C MET A 75 43.05 4.82 5.24
N ASP A 76 43.47 4.64 4.00
CA ASP A 76 44.72 3.95 3.71
C ASP A 76 45.93 4.76 4.18
N LEU A 77 46.88 4.11 4.82
CA LEU A 77 48.18 4.70 5.13
C LEU A 77 48.96 4.90 3.83
N ARG A 78 49.20 6.16 3.49
CA ARG A 78 49.90 6.52 2.25
C ARG A 78 51.35 6.92 2.51
N ALA A 79 52.23 6.37 1.73
CA ALA A 79 53.60 6.89 1.67
C ALA A 79 53.61 8.28 0.97
N PRO A 80 54.54 9.18 1.34
CA PRO A 80 54.73 10.42 0.59
C PRO A 80 54.91 10.12 -0.90
N LEU A 81 54.14 10.73 -1.78
CA LEU A 81 54.14 10.54 -3.24
C LEU A 81 53.61 9.17 -3.75
N GLY A 82 53.02 8.34 -2.89
CA GLY A 82 52.35 7.10 -3.33
C GLY A 82 51.01 7.36 -4.02
N ASP A 83 50.62 6.47 -4.93
CA ASP A 83 49.31 6.53 -5.59
C ASP A 83 48.17 6.21 -4.62
N SER A 84 46.99 6.81 -4.83
CA SER A 84 45.78 6.46 -4.09
C SER A 84 45.11 5.26 -4.72
N ASN A 85 44.82 4.24 -3.90
CA ASN A 85 43.92 3.18 -4.34
C ASN A 85 42.51 3.77 -4.58
N GLN A 86 42.06 3.76 -5.82
CA GLN A 86 40.69 4.12 -6.18
C GLN A 86 39.85 2.86 -6.06
N THR A 87 39.09 2.74 -5.01
CA THR A 87 38.03 1.75 -4.89
C THR A 87 36.72 2.37 -5.44
N ASP A 88 36.11 1.68 -6.39
CA ASP A 88 34.76 2.03 -6.85
C ASP A 88 33.76 1.71 -5.73
N SER A 89 33.49 2.73 -4.90
CA SER A 89 32.62 2.63 -3.75
C SER A 89 31.18 3.08 -4.06
N SER A 90 30.66 2.77 -5.26
CA SER A 90 29.28 3.09 -5.59
C SER A 90 28.31 2.37 -4.64
N THR A 91 27.89 3.09 -3.62
CA THR A 91 26.85 2.65 -2.68
C THR A 91 25.46 2.81 -3.25
N GLU A 92 25.33 3.46 -4.41
CA GLU A 92 24.05 3.69 -5.05
C GLU A 92 23.56 2.42 -5.76
N LYS A 93 22.33 2.06 -5.48
CA LYS A 93 21.62 0.93 -6.08
C LYS A 93 20.38 1.44 -6.81
N PHE A 94 20.04 0.77 -7.90
CA PHE A 94 18.91 1.14 -8.75
C PHE A 94 18.07 -0.09 -9.08
N TYR A 95 16.77 0.10 -9.18
CA TYR A 95 15.89 -0.86 -9.87
C TYR A 95 14.76 -0.12 -10.57
N THR A 96 14.17 -0.77 -11.57
CA THR A 96 13.08 -0.23 -12.37
C THR A 96 11.93 -1.23 -12.41
N GLY A 97 10.74 -0.74 -12.62
CA GLY A 97 9.55 -1.57 -12.80
C GLY A 97 8.46 -0.80 -13.52
N SER A 98 7.47 -1.50 -14.02
CA SER A 98 6.31 -0.91 -14.68
C SER A 98 5.20 -0.58 -13.69
N ILE A 99 4.46 0.49 -13.96
CA ILE A 99 3.29 0.89 -13.20
C ILE A 99 2.06 0.22 -13.84
N PRO A 100 1.36 -0.67 -13.12
CA PRO A 100 0.16 -1.34 -13.62
C PRO A 100 -1.06 -0.43 -13.60
N ASP A 101 -2.06 -0.78 -14.40
CA ASP A 101 -3.39 -0.20 -14.38
C ASP A 101 -4.36 -1.18 -13.73
N PHE A 102 -5.13 -0.70 -12.77
CA PHE A 102 -6.17 -1.47 -12.09
C PHE A 102 -7.52 -0.81 -12.31
N ILE A 103 -8.54 -1.63 -12.47
CA ILE A 103 -9.93 -1.20 -12.53
C ILE A 103 -10.67 -1.86 -11.36
N ALA A 104 -11.27 -1.06 -10.50
CA ALA A 104 -12.22 -1.58 -9.54
C ALA A 104 -13.45 -2.08 -10.30
N GLU A 105 -14.06 -3.16 -9.83
CA GLU A 105 -15.28 -3.69 -10.44
C GLU A 105 -16.34 -2.59 -10.56
N GLY A 106 -16.70 -2.23 -11.80
CA GLY A 106 -17.52 -1.07 -12.11
C GLY A 106 -18.94 -1.20 -11.58
N ILE A 107 -19.61 -0.07 -11.40
CA ILE A 107 -21.05 0.00 -11.15
C ILE A 107 -21.74 -0.01 -12.52
N VAL A 108 -22.51 -1.05 -12.79
CA VAL A 108 -23.31 -1.15 -14.01
C VAL A 108 -24.76 -0.88 -13.68
N GLU A 109 -25.37 0.08 -14.37
CA GLU A 109 -26.78 0.40 -14.26
C GLU A 109 -27.48 0.11 -15.58
N THR A 110 -28.38 -0.85 -15.58
CA THR A 110 -29.22 -1.15 -16.73
C THR A 110 -30.27 -0.05 -16.95
N ALA A 111 -30.82 0.03 -18.17
CA ALA A 111 -31.86 0.98 -18.48
C ALA A 111 -33.10 0.79 -17.59
N ALA A 112 -33.44 -0.44 -17.20
CA ALA A 112 -34.56 -0.74 -16.31
C ALA A 112 -34.32 -0.22 -14.89
N GLU A 113 -33.12 -0.47 -14.31
CA GLU A 113 -32.74 0.03 -12.98
C GLU A 113 -32.71 1.55 -12.93
N ARG A 114 -32.22 2.18 -13.99
CA ARG A 114 -32.24 3.62 -14.09
C ARG A 114 -33.64 4.18 -14.16
N ASN A 115 -34.51 3.63 -15.00
CA ASN A 115 -35.90 4.06 -15.08
C ASN A 115 -36.61 3.93 -13.73
N TYR A 116 -36.36 2.85 -13.00
CA TYR A 116 -36.86 2.66 -11.66
C TYR A 116 -36.37 3.75 -10.70
N LYS A 117 -35.05 4.02 -10.70
CA LYS A 117 -34.49 5.09 -9.89
C LYS A 117 -35.03 6.46 -10.25
N VAL A 118 -35.12 6.77 -11.54
CA VAL A 118 -35.73 8.04 -11.99
C VAL A 118 -37.15 8.20 -11.46
N GLN A 119 -37.96 7.17 -11.53
CA GLN A 119 -39.34 7.23 -11.00
C GLN A 119 -39.35 7.41 -9.48
N MET A 120 -38.47 6.70 -8.77
CA MET A 120 -38.33 6.84 -7.31
C MET A 120 -37.94 8.27 -6.92
N PHE A 121 -36.90 8.84 -7.57
CA PHE A 121 -36.42 10.18 -7.25
C PHE A 121 -37.41 11.29 -7.65
N GLU A 122 -38.14 11.12 -8.75
CA GLU A 122 -39.19 12.09 -9.15
C GLU A 122 -40.37 12.10 -8.19
N GLN A 123 -40.72 10.94 -7.61
CA GLN A 123 -41.88 10.81 -6.74
C GLN A 123 -41.56 11.07 -5.26
N PHE A 124 -40.41 10.64 -4.78
CA PHE A 124 -40.13 10.56 -3.34
C PHE A 124 -38.77 11.11 -2.94
N GLY A 125 -37.87 11.34 -3.89
CA GLY A 125 -36.45 11.67 -3.59
C GLY A 125 -36.18 13.17 -3.67
N ASN A 126 -35.10 13.55 -3.01
CA ASN A 126 -34.46 14.83 -3.16
C ASN A 126 -33.02 14.63 -3.72
N ASP A 127 -32.33 15.72 -4.04
CA ASP A 127 -30.99 15.63 -4.61
C ASP A 127 -29.99 14.98 -3.63
N ALA A 128 -30.21 15.12 -2.33
CA ALA A 128 -29.38 14.49 -1.31
C ALA A 128 -29.49 12.95 -1.32
N ASP A 129 -30.68 12.40 -1.62
CA ASP A 129 -30.88 10.95 -1.73
C ASP A 129 -30.18 10.37 -2.96
N ILE A 130 -30.18 11.11 -4.08
CA ILE A 130 -29.42 10.73 -5.28
C ILE A 130 -27.92 10.67 -4.95
N VAL A 131 -27.40 11.74 -4.33
CA VAL A 131 -26.01 11.83 -3.90
C VAL A 131 -25.64 10.69 -2.94
N ALA A 132 -26.43 10.45 -1.90
CA ALA A 132 -26.17 9.43 -0.91
C ALA A 132 -26.11 8.02 -1.53
N THR A 133 -27.04 7.70 -2.43
CA THR A 133 -27.07 6.41 -3.12
C THR A 133 -25.86 6.21 -4.03
N TYR A 134 -25.47 7.24 -4.75
CA TYR A 134 -24.31 7.18 -5.66
C TYR A 134 -22.99 7.14 -4.90
N VAL A 135 -22.83 8.00 -3.91
CA VAL A 135 -21.62 8.08 -3.06
C VAL A 135 -21.39 6.78 -2.29
N GLY A 136 -22.44 6.17 -1.73
CA GLY A 136 -22.30 4.89 -1.02
C GLY A 136 -21.73 3.79 -1.91
N LYS A 137 -22.19 3.70 -3.16
CA LYS A 137 -21.65 2.72 -4.13
C LYS A 137 -20.21 3.03 -4.54
N LEU A 138 -19.86 4.32 -4.71
CA LEU A 138 -18.50 4.73 -5.03
C LEU A 138 -17.54 4.43 -3.88
N GLN A 139 -17.96 4.62 -2.64
CA GLN A 139 -17.14 4.34 -1.47
C GLN A 139 -16.64 2.90 -1.45
N ASP A 140 -17.47 1.91 -1.81
CA ASP A 140 -17.06 0.52 -1.91
C ASP A 140 -15.96 0.32 -2.97
N LYS A 141 -16.00 1.08 -4.07
CA LYS A 141 -14.98 1.02 -5.12
C LYS A 141 -13.66 1.66 -4.66
N PHE A 142 -13.72 2.75 -3.92
CA PHE A 142 -12.53 3.35 -3.32
C PHE A 142 -11.92 2.44 -2.23
N ASN A 143 -12.75 1.75 -1.45
CA ASN A 143 -12.27 0.75 -0.51
C ASN A 143 -11.50 -0.38 -1.22
N ALA A 144 -11.93 -0.78 -2.42
CA ALA A 144 -11.21 -1.77 -3.23
C ALA A 144 -9.84 -1.25 -3.70
N VAL A 145 -9.73 0.05 -4.03
CA VAL A 145 -8.44 0.69 -4.36
C VAL A 145 -7.50 0.64 -3.16
N ASP A 146 -7.97 1.03 -1.98
CA ASP A 146 -7.17 0.99 -0.75
C ASP A 146 -6.77 -0.44 -0.39
N ALA A 147 -7.67 -1.41 -0.54
CA ALA A 147 -7.35 -2.82 -0.31
C ALA A 147 -6.23 -3.31 -1.24
N THR A 148 -6.28 -2.92 -2.52
CA THR A 148 -5.24 -3.26 -3.51
C THR A 148 -3.90 -2.64 -3.14
N MET A 149 -3.88 -1.36 -2.75
CA MET A 149 -2.64 -0.67 -2.33
C MET A 149 -2.08 -1.26 -1.04
N ASN A 150 -2.91 -1.58 -0.05
CA ASN A 150 -2.50 -2.27 1.17
C ASN A 150 -1.88 -3.63 0.86
N PHE A 151 -2.54 -4.43 0.00
CA PHE A 151 -2.05 -5.74 -0.42
C PHE A 151 -0.68 -5.65 -1.07
N MET A 152 -0.52 -4.78 -2.08
CA MET A 152 0.74 -4.61 -2.80
C MET A 152 1.87 -4.12 -1.87
N THR A 153 1.57 -3.16 -1.00
CA THR A 153 2.57 -2.62 -0.06
C THR A 153 3.01 -3.67 0.94
N ALA A 154 2.08 -4.41 1.52
CA ALA A 154 2.39 -5.49 2.47
C ALA A 154 3.20 -6.61 1.82
N GLN A 155 2.85 -7.01 0.59
CA GLN A 155 3.58 -8.03 -0.15
C GLN A 155 5.00 -7.56 -0.50
N LEU A 156 5.15 -6.33 -1.01
CA LEU A 156 6.45 -5.75 -1.34
C LEU A 156 7.37 -5.66 -0.13
N MET A 157 6.86 -5.22 1.01
CA MET A 157 7.64 -5.06 2.23
C MET A 157 8.05 -6.41 2.83
N SER A 158 7.19 -7.43 2.79
CA SER A 158 7.46 -8.73 3.39
C SER A 158 8.20 -9.72 2.49
N THR A 159 8.22 -9.49 1.17
CA THR A 159 8.83 -10.43 0.20
C THR A 159 9.79 -9.76 -0.80
N ALA A 160 9.89 -8.44 -0.79
CA ALA A 160 10.57 -7.62 -1.81
C ALA A 160 9.99 -7.78 -3.23
N LYS A 161 8.79 -8.33 -3.37
CA LYS A 161 8.15 -8.62 -4.66
C LYS A 161 6.66 -8.31 -4.59
N ILE A 162 6.08 -7.94 -5.74
CA ILE A 162 4.63 -7.90 -5.93
C ILE A 162 4.29 -8.91 -7.02
N ASP A 163 3.49 -9.89 -6.66
CA ASP A 163 2.93 -10.87 -7.59
C ASP A 163 1.52 -10.45 -7.98
N TYR A 164 1.38 -9.98 -9.20
CA TYR A 164 0.10 -9.52 -9.74
C TYR A 164 -0.83 -10.67 -10.17
N THR A 165 -0.36 -11.91 -10.22
CA THR A 165 -1.17 -13.06 -10.66
C THR A 165 -2.37 -13.32 -9.76
N GLY A 166 -2.27 -12.96 -8.49
CA GLY A 166 -3.36 -13.04 -7.51
C GLY A 166 -4.41 -11.93 -7.65
N ILE A 167 -4.10 -10.83 -8.33
CA ILE A 167 -4.94 -9.63 -8.38
C ILE A 167 -5.61 -9.49 -9.77
N GLY A 168 -4.96 -9.94 -10.84
CA GLY A 168 -5.40 -9.70 -12.22
C GLY A 168 -6.29 -10.78 -12.82
N ARG A 169 -7.11 -10.39 -13.80
CA ARG A 169 -7.88 -11.31 -14.67
C ARG A 169 -7.00 -11.85 -15.80
N GLY A 170 -6.10 -12.79 -15.53
CA GLY A 170 -5.33 -13.45 -16.58
C GLY A 170 -4.33 -12.57 -17.34
N ILE A 171 -4.12 -11.33 -16.91
CA ILE A 171 -3.09 -10.45 -17.46
C ILE A 171 -1.78 -10.80 -16.77
N GLN A 172 -0.83 -11.28 -17.53
CA GLN A 172 0.53 -11.49 -17.05
C GLN A 172 1.29 -10.17 -17.09
N LEU A 173 1.34 -9.50 -15.94
CA LEU A 173 2.25 -8.38 -15.75
C LEU A 173 3.63 -8.92 -15.35
N PRO A 174 4.71 -8.24 -15.75
CA PRO A 174 6.04 -8.58 -15.26
C PRO A 174 6.09 -8.44 -13.73
N LEU A 175 6.76 -9.39 -13.10
CA LEU A 175 6.95 -9.38 -11.66
C LEU A 175 7.64 -8.07 -11.23
N HIS A 176 7.01 -7.36 -10.29
CA HIS A 176 7.65 -6.21 -9.66
C HIS A 176 8.58 -6.73 -8.56
N GLU A 177 9.88 -6.64 -8.78
CA GLU A 177 10.89 -7.11 -7.84
C GLU A 177 11.81 -5.97 -7.42
N ALA A 178 11.74 -5.58 -6.16
CA ALA A 178 12.70 -4.68 -5.55
C ALA A 178 14.04 -5.41 -5.37
N LYS A 179 15.13 -4.76 -5.75
CA LYS A 179 16.50 -5.34 -5.70
C LYS A 179 17.08 -5.30 -4.29
N VAL A 180 16.33 -5.88 -3.33
CA VAL A 180 16.85 -6.11 -1.98
C VAL A 180 18.04 -7.07 -2.05
N PRO A 181 19.19 -6.73 -1.43
CA PRO A 181 20.36 -7.61 -1.41
C PRO A 181 20.04 -8.99 -0.81
N THR A 182 20.61 -10.04 -1.37
CA THR A 182 20.37 -11.41 -0.90
C THR A 182 20.81 -11.65 0.53
N GLU A 183 21.84 -10.94 0.98
CA GLU A 183 22.33 -10.96 2.35
C GLU A 183 21.36 -10.34 3.37
N ASN A 184 20.34 -9.61 2.91
CA ASN A 184 19.32 -9.02 3.74
C ASN A 184 18.10 -9.96 3.98
N PHE A 185 18.09 -11.12 3.34
CA PHE A 185 17.12 -12.18 3.64
C PHE A 185 17.72 -13.05 4.74
N LEU A 186 17.22 -12.87 5.96
CA LEU A 186 17.75 -13.49 7.17
C LEU A 186 16.78 -14.56 7.68
N LYS A 187 17.28 -15.42 8.53
CA LYS A 187 16.48 -16.36 9.29
C LYS A 187 16.39 -15.93 10.76
N ALA A 188 15.54 -16.59 11.52
CA ALA A 188 15.26 -16.28 12.91
C ALA A 188 16.51 -16.28 13.81
N GLY A 189 17.57 -16.99 13.44
CA GLY A 189 18.77 -17.25 14.23
C GLY A 189 18.83 -18.73 14.63
N THR A 190 19.38 -19.05 15.81
CA THR A 190 19.60 -20.44 16.23
C THR A 190 18.34 -21.27 16.43
N LYS A 191 17.19 -20.62 16.67
CA LYS A 191 15.88 -21.24 16.84
C LYS A 191 14.79 -20.40 16.23
N ALA A 192 13.74 -21.04 15.71
CA ALA A 192 12.54 -20.33 15.27
C ALA A 192 11.90 -19.56 16.44
N TRP A 193 11.31 -18.40 16.17
CA TRP A 193 10.73 -17.57 17.23
C TRP A 193 9.53 -18.21 17.92
N SER A 194 8.90 -19.20 17.29
CA SER A 194 7.82 -20.00 17.88
C SER A 194 8.30 -21.09 18.83
N ASP A 195 9.61 -21.39 18.88
CA ASP A 195 10.18 -22.38 19.81
C ASP A 195 10.13 -21.82 21.25
N PRO A 196 9.55 -22.52 22.21
CA PRO A 196 9.51 -22.08 23.61
C PRO A 196 10.89 -21.86 24.25
N ALA A 197 11.93 -22.52 23.72
CA ALA A 197 13.31 -22.38 24.16
C ALA A 197 14.10 -21.33 23.36
N CYS A 198 13.43 -20.52 22.54
CA CYS A 198 14.03 -19.42 21.81
C CYS A 198 14.30 -18.23 22.75
N GLU A 199 15.52 -17.78 22.81
CA GLU A 199 15.92 -16.52 23.45
C GLU A 199 15.68 -15.37 22.45
N LEU A 200 14.41 -14.99 22.29
CA LEU A 200 13.95 -14.16 21.19
C LEU A 200 14.53 -12.77 21.22
N LEU A 201 14.55 -12.11 22.39
CA LEU A 201 15.14 -10.77 22.52
C LEU A 201 16.63 -10.77 22.27
N THR A 202 17.30 -11.81 22.75
CA THR A 202 18.73 -12.00 22.49
C THR A 202 18.98 -12.17 20.98
N GLN A 203 18.17 -12.97 20.29
CA GLN A 203 18.30 -13.12 18.83
C GLN A 203 17.98 -11.81 18.09
N MET A 204 16.94 -11.07 18.48
CA MET A 204 16.65 -9.76 17.90
C MET A 204 17.82 -8.79 18.05
N ARG A 205 18.44 -8.71 19.23
CA ARG A 205 19.63 -7.90 19.45
C ARG A 205 20.78 -8.30 18.55
N VAL A 206 21.07 -9.60 18.44
CA VAL A 206 22.14 -10.10 17.54
C VAL A 206 21.86 -9.71 16.09
N LEU A 207 20.62 -9.80 15.64
CA LEU A 207 20.24 -9.38 14.28
C LEU A 207 20.38 -7.87 14.10
N GLU A 208 19.93 -7.07 15.05
CA GLU A 208 20.10 -5.61 15.00
C GLU A 208 21.56 -5.20 15.03
N ASP A 209 22.37 -5.81 15.89
CA ASP A 209 23.81 -5.53 15.97
C ASP A 209 24.50 -5.87 14.66
N LYS A 210 24.15 -7.02 14.05
CA LYS A 210 24.67 -7.39 12.73
C LYS A 210 24.33 -6.32 11.68
N VAL A 211 23.09 -5.87 11.66
CA VAL A 211 22.64 -4.83 10.72
C VAL A 211 23.32 -3.50 11.00
N ARG A 212 23.40 -3.07 12.26
CA ARG A 212 24.06 -1.84 12.69
C ARG A 212 25.55 -1.85 12.36
N HIS A 213 26.23 -2.96 12.56
CA HIS A 213 27.65 -3.11 12.18
C HIS A 213 27.84 -2.98 10.66
N GLN A 214 26.90 -3.48 9.85
CA GLN A 214 26.97 -3.32 8.40
C GLN A 214 26.72 -1.86 7.95
N MET A 215 25.80 -1.16 8.62
CA MET A 215 25.46 0.22 8.29
C MET A 215 26.41 1.26 8.92
N GLY A 216 27.12 0.91 9.98
CA GLY A 216 27.93 1.84 10.77
C GLY A 216 27.04 2.88 11.49
N ASP A 217 27.63 4.05 11.74
CA ASP A 217 26.92 5.18 12.42
C ASP A 217 25.72 5.72 11.63
N TYR A 218 25.56 5.28 10.39
CA TYR A 218 24.40 5.66 9.54
C TYR A 218 23.14 4.84 9.83
N ALA A 219 23.17 3.85 10.72
CA ALA A 219 22.01 3.01 11.01
C ALA A 219 20.79 3.80 11.50
N GLY A 220 21.00 4.94 12.16
CA GLY A 220 19.92 5.77 12.69
C GLY A 220 18.95 4.99 13.57
N SER A 221 17.70 5.43 13.61
CA SER A 221 16.61 4.71 14.26
C SER A 221 16.13 3.58 13.35
N MET A 222 16.00 2.39 13.92
CA MET A 222 15.43 1.22 13.23
C MET A 222 14.04 0.91 13.77
N VAL A 223 13.26 0.17 13.00
CA VAL A 223 11.94 -0.30 13.38
C VAL A 223 11.74 -1.74 12.92
N TRP A 224 11.18 -2.56 13.83
CA TRP A 224 10.69 -3.89 13.50
C TRP A 224 9.25 -3.80 13.01
N GLN A 225 8.92 -4.59 12.02
CA GLN A 225 7.54 -4.74 11.56
C GLN A 225 7.14 -6.20 11.54
N MET A 226 5.99 -6.51 12.05
CA MET A 226 5.40 -7.85 12.05
C MET A 226 3.90 -7.78 12.09
N THR A 227 3.24 -8.90 11.77
CA THR A 227 1.79 -8.98 11.83
C THR A 227 1.30 -8.92 13.27
N ARG A 228 0.06 -8.49 13.45
CA ARG A 228 -0.60 -8.57 14.75
C ARG A 228 -0.67 -10.01 15.28
N ASN A 229 -0.87 -10.96 14.37
CA ASN A 229 -0.90 -12.37 14.73
C ASN A 229 0.45 -12.86 15.28
N ASP A 230 1.55 -12.55 14.59
CA ASP A 230 2.89 -12.95 15.02
C ASP A 230 3.28 -12.24 16.32
N PHE A 231 2.90 -10.98 16.51
CA PHE A 231 3.14 -10.25 17.75
C PHE A 231 2.45 -10.90 18.95
N TYR A 232 1.13 -11.16 18.86
CA TYR A 232 0.40 -11.70 20.02
C TYR A 232 0.58 -13.20 20.22
N ASN A 233 0.76 -13.98 19.17
CA ASN A 233 0.80 -15.43 19.23
C ASN A 233 2.20 -16.04 19.29
N ILE A 234 3.23 -15.31 18.84
CA ILE A 234 4.61 -15.76 18.89
C ILE A 234 5.39 -14.87 19.85
N PHE A 235 5.52 -13.60 19.55
CA PHE A 235 6.37 -12.67 20.27
C PHE A 235 6.01 -12.54 21.76
N LEU A 236 4.78 -12.16 22.07
CA LEU A 236 4.33 -11.99 23.47
C LEU A 236 4.18 -13.29 24.26
N LYS A 237 4.16 -14.43 23.61
CA LYS A 237 4.17 -15.73 24.30
C LYS A 237 5.57 -16.16 24.74
N ASN A 238 6.60 -15.55 24.17
CA ASN A 238 7.97 -15.87 24.53
C ASN A 238 8.27 -15.47 25.98
N LYS A 239 9.01 -16.33 26.69
CA LYS A 239 9.32 -16.18 28.11
C LYS A 239 10.18 -14.94 28.38
N GLU A 240 11.23 -14.75 27.57
CA GLU A 240 12.16 -13.62 27.69
C GLU A 240 11.45 -12.27 27.51
N VAL A 241 10.56 -12.18 26.51
CA VAL A 241 9.74 -10.98 26.25
C VAL A 241 8.83 -10.69 27.47
N ARG A 242 8.18 -11.70 28.00
CA ARG A 242 7.29 -11.54 29.16
C ARG A 242 8.05 -11.11 30.41
N GLU A 243 9.22 -11.68 30.65
CA GLU A 243 10.09 -11.27 31.76
C GLU A 243 10.54 -9.83 31.61
N PHE A 244 10.93 -9.41 30.41
CA PHE A 244 11.32 -8.03 30.11
C PHE A 244 10.21 -7.04 30.44
N VAL A 245 9.00 -7.26 29.93
CA VAL A 245 7.84 -6.39 30.19
C VAL A 245 7.43 -6.45 31.67
N SER A 246 7.51 -7.61 32.31
CA SER A 246 7.23 -7.74 33.74
C SER A 246 8.19 -6.89 34.59
N ASN A 247 9.48 -6.88 34.25
CA ASN A 247 10.48 -6.06 34.91
C ASN A 247 10.22 -4.57 34.69
N TYR A 248 9.87 -4.17 33.48
CA TYR A 248 9.46 -2.79 33.18
C TYR A 248 8.27 -2.34 34.03
N ARG A 249 7.22 -3.19 34.11
CA ARG A 249 6.03 -2.91 34.94
C ARG A 249 6.37 -2.76 36.42
N LYS A 250 7.24 -3.63 36.95
CA LYS A 250 7.69 -3.54 38.35
C LYS A 250 8.44 -2.24 38.60
N LEU A 251 9.33 -1.83 37.71
CA LEU A 251 10.05 -0.56 37.84
C LEU A 251 9.12 0.66 37.83
N ASN A 252 8.02 0.59 37.11
CA ASN A 252 7.03 1.66 37.00
C ASN A 252 5.80 1.48 37.90
N PHE A 253 5.84 0.54 38.86
CA PHE A 253 4.73 0.23 39.77
C PHE A 253 3.42 -0.11 39.05
N LEU A 254 3.50 -0.74 37.88
CA LEU A 254 2.36 -1.16 37.09
C LEU A 254 1.93 -2.61 37.45
N ALA A 255 0.69 -2.97 37.07
CA ALA A 255 0.19 -4.31 37.27
C ALA A 255 1.02 -5.37 36.56
N SER A 256 1.02 -6.62 37.08
CA SER A 256 1.79 -7.70 36.48
C SER A 256 1.27 -8.12 35.10
N THR A 257 2.12 -8.75 34.29
CA THR A 257 1.74 -9.26 32.95
C THR A 257 0.69 -10.38 32.98
N GLN A 258 0.46 -10.98 34.16
CA GLN A 258 -0.57 -12.01 34.32
C GLN A 258 -1.97 -11.42 34.40
N GLU A 259 -2.08 -10.18 34.89
CA GLU A 259 -3.36 -9.51 35.14
C GLU A 259 -3.81 -8.67 33.94
N ILE A 260 -2.88 -8.04 33.23
CA ILE A 260 -3.19 -7.14 32.10
C ILE A 260 -2.41 -7.57 30.87
N PRO A 261 -3.09 -7.81 29.72
CA PRO A 261 -2.42 -8.10 28.45
C PRO A 261 -1.46 -6.96 28.04
N VAL A 262 -0.31 -7.33 27.47
CA VAL A 262 0.64 -6.38 26.91
C VAL A 262 0.14 -5.91 25.55
N VAL A 263 0.25 -4.60 25.30
CA VAL A 263 -0.03 -4.01 24.00
C VAL A 263 1.25 -3.46 23.35
N ALA A 264 1.25 -3.33 22.02
CA ALA A 264 2.44 -2.88 21.29
C ALA A 264 2.97 -1.52 21.73
N SER A 265 2.08 -0.57 22.09
CA SER A 265 2.49 0.75 22.59
C SER A 265 3.23 0.67 23.92
N GLU A 266 2.82 -0.23 24.82
CA GLU A 266 3.50 -0.46 26.09
C GLU A 266 4.87 -1.13 25.86
N TRP A 267 4.91 -2.11 24.97
CA TRP A 267 6.17 -2.71 24.55
C TRP A 267 7.16 -1.67 24.03
N ASN A 268 6.72 -0.83 23.09
CA ASN A 268 7.57 0.20 22.49
C ASN A 268 8.09 1.19 23.55
N LYS A 269 7.25 1.54 24.53
CA LYS A 269 7.67 2.39 25.65
C LYS A 269 8.72 1.70 26.53
N ALA A 270 8.48 0.44 26.85
CA ALA A 270 9.44 -0.35 27.66
C ALA A 270 10.80 -0.49 26.98
N VAL A 271 10.82 -0.68 25.67
CA VAL A 271 12.03 -0.80 24.86
C VAL A 271 12.82 0.50 24.83
N VAL A 272 12.14 1.64 24.65
CA VAL A 272 12.80 2.96 24.65
C VAL A 272 13.37 3.27 26.03
N ASP A 273 12.65 2.99 27.10
CA ASP A 273 13.05 3.29 28.46
C ASP A 273 14.21 2.39 28.96
N LEU A 274 14.27 1.14 28.49
CA LEU A 274 15.23 0.14 28.95
C LEU A 274 16.34 -0.18 27.91
N GLU A 275 16.37 0.54 26.80
CA GLU A 275 17.39 0.37 25.72
C GLU A 275 17.51 -1.10 25.24
N GLY A 276 16.37 -1.74 25.02
CA GLY A 276 16.32 -3.16 24.64
C GLY A 276 16.66 -3.44 23.18
N VAL A 277 15.66 -3.45 22.34
CA VAL A 277 15.72 -3.61 20.88
C VAL A 277 14.94 -2.46 20.24
N SER A 278 14.98 -2.35 18.92
CA SER A 278 14.21 -1.31 18.21
C SER A 278 12.69 -1.48 18.41
N PRO A 279 11.90 -0.39 18.32
CA PRO A 279 10.44 -0.45 18.46
C PRO A 279 9.79 -1.35 17.42
N ILE A 280 8.61 -1.86 17.73
CA ILE A 280 7.80 -2.70 16.85
C ILE A 280 6.61 -1.88 16.32
N GLU A 281 6.44 -1.89 15.02
CA GLU A 281 5.27 -1.40 14.32
C GLU A 281 4.41 -2.58 13.87
N LEU A 282 3.14 -2.60 14.24
CA LEU A 282 2.24 -3.66 13.82
C LEU A 282 1.70 -3.39 12.43
N VAL A 283 1.87 -4.37 11.57
CA VAL A 283 1.25 -4.38 10.25
C VAL A 283 -0.26 -4.56 10.42
N VAL A 284 -1.02 -3.66 9.81
CA VAL A 284 -2.46 -3.81 9.73
C VAL A 284 -2.77 -4.74 8.55
N GLU A 285 -2.80 -6.05 8.85
CA GLU A 285 -3.22 -7.04 7.86
C GLU A 285 -4.67 -6.82 7.49
N GLN A 286 -4.91 -6.80 6.20
CA GLN A 286 -6.23 -6.80 5.64
C GLN A 286 -6.42 -8.06 4.80
N GLU A 287 -7.48 -8.79 5.08
CA GLU A 287 -7.95 -9.84 4.21
C GLU A 287 -8.77 -9.22 3.09
N SER A 288 -8.42 -9.53 1.87
CA SER A 288 -9.12 -9.06 0.68
C SER A 288 -9.61 -10.25 -0.12
N ASN A 289 -10.81 -10.15 -0.68
CA ASN A 289 -11.29 -11.16 -1.60
C ASN A 289 -10.59 -10.98 -2.95
N LYS A 290 -10.15 -12.09 -3.53
CA LYS A 290 -9.66 -12.07 -4.91
C LYS A 290 -10.80 -11.64 -5.85
N THR A 291 -10.46 -10.84 -6.83
CA THR A 291 -11.44 -10.35 -7.81
C THR A 291 -12.29 -11.49 -8.36
N HIS A 292 -13.61 -11.35 -8.29
CA HIS A 292 -14.62 -12.32 -8.78
C HIS A 292 -14.68 -13.68 -8.05
N SER A 293 -13.91 -13.90 -6.97
CA SER A 293 -14.04 -15.08 -6.13
C SER A 293 -14.34 -14.64 -4.70
N LYS A 294 -15.56 -14.93 -4.23
CA LYS A 294 -15.94 -14.68 -2.83
C LYS A 294 -15.32 -15.69 -1.85
N GLU A 295 -14.73 -16.77 -2.37
CA GLU A 295 -14.22 -17.89 -1.58
C GLU A 295 -12.70 -17.81 -1.38
N GLU A 296 -11.98 -17.03 -2.19
CA GLU A 296 -10.53 -16.95 -2.12
C GLU A 296 -10.10 -15.63 -1.45
N VAL A 297 -9.74 -15.74 -0.19
CA VAL A 297 -9.19 -14.64 0.61
C VAL A 297 -7.69 -14.59 0.43
N VAL A 298 -7.16 -13.42 0.10
CA VAL A 298 -5.72 -13.17 -0.05
C VAL A 298 -5.23 -12.20 1.01
N LYS A 299 -3.98 -12.40 1.45
CA LYS A 299 -3.26 -11.52 2.35
C LYS A 299 -2.01 -11.01 1.65
N GLY A 300 -1.68 -9.75 1.86
CA GLY A 300 -0.47 -9.16 1.28
C GLY A 300 0.80 -9.58 2.04
N TRP A 301 0.78 -9.51 3.37
CA TRP A 301 1.94 -9.83 4.19
C TRP A 301 2.22 -11.33 4.23
N LYS A 302 3.47 -11.71 4.03
CA LYS A 302 3.89 -13.12 4.11
C LYS A 302 3.90 -13.60 5.56
N ASP A 303 3.13 -14.65 5.85
CA ASP A 303 3.03 -15.25 7.17
C ASP A 303 4.40 -15.71 7.71
N GLY A 304 4.68 -15.38 8.96
CA GLY A 304 5.93 -15.74 9.62
C GLY A 304 7.13 -14.95 9.12
N THR A 305 6.90 -13.72 8.71
CA THR A 305 7.94 -12.80 8.29
C THR A 305 7.94 -11.57 9.19
N ALA A 306 9.09 -11.21 9.72
CA ALA A 306 9.35 -9.92 10.32
C ALA A 306 10.28 -9.10 9.42
N VAL A 307 10.15 -7.78 9.50
CA VAL A 307 10.99 -6.86 8.73
C VAL A 307 11.72 -5.95 9.71
N LEU A 308 13.02 -5.76 9.49
CA LEU A 308 13.82 -4.75 10.17
C LEU A 308 14.29 -3.72 9.15
N ARG A 309 13.98 -2.45 9.37
CA ARG A 309 14.30 -1.37 8.44
C ARG A 309 14.61 -0.07 9.16
N PRO A 310 15.26 0.90 8.50
CA PRO A 310 15.33 2.26 9.00
C PRO A 310 13.92 2.83 9.25
N ALA A 311 13.76 3.62 10.31
CA ALA A 311 12.53 4.33 10.59
C ALA A 311 12.27 5.42 9.53
N GLY A 312 11.01 5.74 9.29
CA GLY A 312 10.60 6.70 8.27
C GLY A 312 9.93 6.04 7.08
N ASP A 313 9.87 6.75 5.95
CA ASP A 313 9.23 6.26 4.74
C ASP A 313 10.00 5.06 4.15
N ALA A 314 9.33 3.95 3.98
CA ALA A 314 9.87 2.74 3.34
C ALA A 314 9.53 2.68 1.85
N VAL A 315 8.38 3.22 1.47
CA VAL A 315 7.87 3.16 0.10
C VAL A 315 7.55 4.55 -0.45
N GLU A 316 7.60 4.66 -1.77
CA GLU A 316 7.06 5.79 -2.51
C GLU A 316 5.99 5.28 -3.46
N PHE A 317 4.86 5.98 -3.56
CA PHE A 317 3.76 5.58 -4.44
C PHE A 317 3.94 6.23 -5.80
N ALA A 318 4.56 5.49 -6.72
CA ALA A 318 4.69 5.91 -8.11
C ALA A 318 3.34 5.83 -8.82
N HIS A 319 3.02 6.82 -9.63
CA HIS A 319 1.76 6.92 -10.36
C HIS A 319 1.96 7.47 -11.76
N LYS A 320 1.04 7.17 -12.66
CA LYS A 320 1.00 7.68 -14.03
C LYS A 320 -0.41 8.17 -14.38
N ALA A 321 -0.52 8.97 -15.46
CA ALA A 321 -1.82 9.25 -16.06
C ALA A 321 -2.40 7.99 -16.70
N ILE A 322 -3.72 7.82 -16.56
CA ILE A 322 -4.44 6.70 -17.16
C ILE A 322 -4.52 6.90 -18.68
N LEU A 323 -4.40 5.82 -19.44
CA LEU A 323 -4.40 5.85 -20.90
C LEU A 323 -5.68 6.49 -21.46
N ASP A 324 -6.83 6.20 -20.87
CA ASP A 324 -8.11 6.77 -21.29
C ASP A 324 -8.16 8.30 -21.18
N GLU A 325 -7.47 8.88 -20.19
CA GLU A 325 -7.32 10.32 -20.08
C GLU A 325 -6.55 10.91 -21.28
N GLN A 326 -5.51 10.23 -21.72
CA GLN A 326 -4.74 10.65 -22.90
C GLN A 326 -5.58 10.54 -24.17
N MET A 327 -6.37 9.48 -24.29
CA MET A 327 -7.29 9.29 -25.42
C MET A 327 -8.38 10.37 -25.45
N ILE A 328 -8.96 10.73 -24.31
CA ILE A 328 -9.95 11.82 -24.19
C ILE A 328 -9.33 13.15 -24.58
N LYS A 329 -8.10 13.42 -24.18
CA LYS A 329 -7.36 14.63 -24.56
C LYS A 329 -7.08 14.71 -26.06
N LEU A 330 -6.77 13.56 -26.70
CA LEU A 330 -6.44 13.48 -28.13
C LEU A 330 -7.67 13.61 -29.03
N PHE A 331 -8.78 12.96 -28.66
CA PHE A 331 -9.98 12.88 -29.51
C PHE A 331 -11.07 13.89 -29.15
N GLY A 332 -10.91 14.61 -28.05
CA GLY A 332 -11.88 15.58 -27.53
C GLY A 332 -13.05 14.93 -26.78
N ALA A 333 -13.56 15.63 -25.80
CA ALA A 333 -14.66 15.15 -24.95
C ALA A 333 -16.00 14.94 -25.71
N ASP A 334 -16.16 15.60 -26.86
CA ASP A 334 -17.39 15.51 -27.65
C ASP A 334 -17.56 14.19 -28.41
N ALA A 335 -16.49 13.40 -28.56
CA ALA A 335 -16.53 12.12 -29.26
C ALA A 335 -17.00 10.96 -28.34
N ILE A 336 -16.99 11.16 -27.03
CA ILE A 336 -17.33 10.12 -26.04
C ILE A 336 -18.27 10.75 -25.02
N THR A 337 -19.43 10.16 -24.84
CA THR A 337 -20.39 10.52 -23.77
C THR A 337 -19.83 10.08 -22.40
N THR A 338 -18.66 10.59 -22.06
CA THR A 338 -17.92 10.15 -20.89
C THR A 338 -17.72 11.33 -19.95
N VAL A 339 -18.18 11.16 -18.73
CA VAL A 339 -17.79 12.05 -17.62
C VAL A 339 -16.52 11.51 -17.02
N PHE A 340 -15.47 12.29 -17.04
CA PHE A 340 -14.18 11.93 -16.49
C PHE A 340 -13.83 12.88 -15.35
N ALA A 341 -13.50 12.32 -14.21
CA ALA A 341 -12.95 13.08 -13.09
C ALA A 341 -11.61 12.46 -12.70
N ARG A 342 -10.58 13.29 -12.64
CA ARG A 342 -9.23 12.89 -12.26
C ARG A 342 -9.01 13.17 -10.79
N GLY A 343 -8.68 12.11 -10.04
CA GLY A 343 -8.12 12.24 -8.70
C GLY A 343 -6.62 12.49 -8.73
N ASN A 344 -6.06 12.75 -7.59
CA ASN A 344 -4.62 12.74 -7.40
C ASN A 344 -4.10 11.29 -7.42
N ASP A 345 -2.83 11.09 -7.76
CA ASP A 345 -2.11 9.83 -7.55
C ASP A 345 -2.47 8.68 -8.49
N GLY A 346 -2.79 8.97 -9.75
CA GLY A 346 -3.17 7.96 -10.73
C GLY A 346 -4.57 7.39 -10.52
N LEU A 347 -5.40 8.03 -9.67
CA LEU A 347 -6.78 7.66 -9.43
C LEU A 347 -7.70 8.44 -10.38
N SER A 348 -8.64 7.75 -11.01
CA SER A 348 -9.62 8.36 -11.91
C SER A 348 -10.98 7.70 -11.78
N LEU A 349 -12.01 8.50 -12.03
CA LEU A 349 -13.39 8.08 -12.14
C LEU A 349 -13.84 8.25 -13.58
N VAL A 350 -14.26 7.19 -14.22
CA VAL A 350 -14.74 7.18 -15.60
C VAL A 350 -16.19 6.74 -15.62
N VAL A 351 -17.06 7.55 -16.19
CA VAL A 351 -18.48 7.23 -16.35
C VAL A 351 -18.76 7.15 -17.85
N ASN A 352 -19.07 5.96 -18.33
CA ASN A 352 -19.35 5.66 -19.72
C ASN A 352 -20.79 5.21 -19.92
N SER A 353 -21.40 5.58 -21.05
CA SER A 353 -22.67 5.02 -21.50
C SER A 353 -22.48 4.13 -22.72
N THR A 354 -23.03 2.91 -22.68
CA THR A 354 -23.09 2.07 -23.86
C THR A 354 -24.40 2.19 -24.57
N MET A 355 -24.34 2.35 -25.89
CA MET A 355 -25.49 2.45 -26.76
C MET A 355 -25.58 1.19 -27.66
N ASP A 356 -26.76 0.63 -27.80
CA ASP A 356 -27.03 -0.46 -28.73
C ASP A 356 -28.13 -0.02 -29.71
N ASN A 357 -27.79 0.02 -31.00
CA ASN A 357 -28.68 0.43 -32.09
C ASN A 357 -29.36 1.80 -31.82
N GLY A 358 -28.62 2.76 -31.29
CA GLY A 358 -29.16 4.09 -30.96
C GLY A 358 -30.06 4.11 -29.72
N ARG A 359 -30.10 2.99 -28.98
CA ARG A 359 -30.79 2.90 -27.70
C ARG A 359 -29.81 2.82 -26.57
N PHE A 360 -30.06 3.58 -25.53
CA PHE A 360 -29.27 3.52 -24.30
C PHE A 360 -29.40 2.12 -23.67
N LYS A 361 -28.28 1.44 -23.47
CA LYS A 361 -28.25 0.09 -22.90
C LYS A 361 -27.85 0.09 -21.44
N GLU A 362 -26.67 0.57 -21.14
CA GLU A 362 -26.08 0.50 -19.82
C GLU A 362 -25.23 1.72 -19.52
N TRP A 363 -25.12 2.04 -18.26
CA TRP A 363 -24.18 3.06 -17.76
C TRP A 363 -23.15 2.38 -16.88
N HIS A 364 -21.89 2.61 -17.18
CA HIS A 364 -20.74 2.08 -16.44
C HIS A 364 -20.07 3.21 -15.68
N THR A 365 -19.80 2.97 -14.40
CA THR A 365 -18.99 3.86 -13.59
C THR A 365 -17.80 3.08 -13.07
N ASP A 366 -16.61 3.40 -13.55
CA ASP A 366 -15.39 2.70 -13.26
C ASP A 366 -14.46 3.59 -12.42
N VAL A 367 -13.89 3.02 -11.37
CA VAL A 367 -12.79 3.62 -10.61
C VAL A 367 -11.49 2.95 -11.04
N MET A 368 -10.58 3.73 -11.56
CA MET A 368 -9.30 3.25 -12.10
C MET A 368 -8.14 3.73 -11.24
N LEU A 369 -7.15 2.87 -11.05
CA LEU A 369 -5.92 3.16 -10.32
C LEU A 369 -4.72 2.82 -11.20
N SER A 370 -3.86 3.80 -11.45
CA SER A 370 -2.58 3.64 -12.14
C SER A 370 -1.44 4.04 -11.21
N ALA A 371 -1.21 3.24 -10.19
CA ALA A 371 -0.19 3.47 -9.18
C ALA A 371 0.33 2.15 -8.61
N CYS A 372 1.54 2.16 -8.08
CA CYS A 372 2.11 1.05 -7.34
C CYS A 372 3.07 1.53 -6.24
N PRO A 373 3.24 0.77 -5.15
CA PRO A 373 4.27 1.03 -4.17
C PRO A 373 5.65 0.66 -4.72
N VAL A 374 6.65 1.48 -4.43
CA VAL A 374 8.05 1.34 -4.82
C VAL A 374 8.89 1.39 -3.55
N LEU A 375 9.66 0.35 -3.27
CA LEU A 375 10.49 0.29 -2.07
C LEU A 375 11.70 1.23 -2.25
N ILE A 376 11.77 2.31 -1.47
CA ILE A 376 12.83 3.33 -1.60
C ILE A 376 14.08 2.99 -0.79
N GLU A 377 13.92 2.32 0.36
CA GLU A 377 15.03 1.93 1.24
C GLU A 377 15.44 0.45 1.02
N PHE A 378 15.27 -0.07 -0.19
CA PHE A 378 15.47 -1.48 -0.50
C PHE A 378 16.87 -2.03 -0.16
N PRO A 379 17.98 -1.28 -0.23
CA PRO A 379 19.29 -1.82 0.15
C PRO A 379 19.46 -2.00 1.67
N ASN A 380 18.63 -1.32 2.46
CA ASN A 380 18.68 -1.29 3.92
C ASN A 380 17.44 -1.95 4.55
N HIS A 381 16.71 -2.72 3.75
CA HIS A 381 15.51 -3.43 4.12
C HIS A 381 15.85 -4.90 4.38
N TYR A 382 15.61 -5.40 5.59
CA TYR A 382 15.95 -6.75 6.02
C TYR A 382 14.66 -7.54 6.25
N ILE A 383 14.57 -8.70 5.59
CA ILE A 383 13.41 -9.59 5.65
C ILE A 383 13.84 -10.84 6.42
N ILE A 384 13.17 -11.11 7.53
CA ILE A 384 13.52 -12.18 8.45
C ILE A 384 12.42 -13.24 8.43
N ASP A 385 12.78 -14.47 8.06
CA ASP A 385 11.90 -15.63 8.24
C ASP A 385 11.98 -16.08 9.71
N ILE A 386 10.91 -15.81 10.46
CA ILE A 386 10.82 -16.11 11.90
C ILE A 386 10.45 -17.56 12.21
N LYS A 387 10.08 -18.35 11.19
CA LYS A 387 9.71 -19.75 11.31
C LYS A 387 10.89 -20.70 11.10
N THR A 388 11.91 -20.24 10.39
CA THR A 388 13.07 -21.07 10.01
C THR A 388 14.30 -20.65 10.79
N ALA A 389 14.94 -21.62 11.46
CA ALA A 389 16.24 -21.44 12.10
C ALA A 389 17.40 -21.45 11.07
N ASP A 390 18.57 -20.93 11.47
CA ASP A 390 19.80 -20.98 10.68
C ASP A 390 20.36 -22.39 10.57
#